data_ae072e459da8dabab2982219b9e8375d
#
_entry.id   ae072e459da8dabab2982219b9e8375d
#
_cell.length_a   1.000
_cell.length_b   1.000
_cell.length_c   1.000
_cell.angle_alpha   90.00
_cell.angle_beta   90.00
_cell.angle_gamma   90.00
#
_symmetry.space_group_name_H-M   'P 1'
#
loop_
_entity.id
_entity.type
_entity.pdbx_description
1 polymer ?
#
loop_
_entity_poly.entity_id
_entity_poly.type
_entity_poly.pdbx_seq_one_letter_code
_entity_poly.pdbx_strand_id
1 'polypeptide(L)'
;TVGRLAYQKAYDIAIPAMKKIREDGYEARWYVLGEGSERNALEKQIAELGLQEDFQLPGAKENLFPYYAQCDLYVHATRFEGKSIAIQEAQTLGCAVIASDCAGNREQIVDGEDGLLCTLTPEGIAEKVEELLDDPKKRERLAAAAKQKMNGQTEEIWKLLNLMK
;
A
#
# COMPACT_ATOMS: atom_id res chain seq x y z
N THR A 1 -4.75 2.28 0.16
CA THR A 1 -4.09 2.27 -1.17
C THR A 1 -4.36 3.56 -1.92
N VAL A 2 -3.37 4.05 -2.68
CA VAL A 2 -3.50 5.20 -3.59
C VAL A 2 -3.08 4.76 -5.00
N GLY A 3 -3.92 4.99 -6.00
CA GLY A 3 -3.57 4.67 -7.37
C GLY A 3 -4.76 4.62 -8.33
N ARG A 4 -4.47 4.66 -9.62
CA ARG A 4 -5.50 4.56 -10.67
C ARG A 4 -6.22 3.21 -10.61
N LEU A 5 -7.52 3.22 -10.83
CA LEU A 5 -8.32 2.00 -10.96
C LEU A 5 -8.08 1.40 -12.37
N ALA A 6 -6.99 0.67 -12.50
CA ALA A 6 -6.50 0.12 -13.75
C ALA A 6 -5.88 -1.28 -13.54
N TYR A 7 -5.86 -2.10 -14.56
CA TYR A 7 -5.33 -3.46 -14.55
C TYR A 7 -3.93 -3.57 -13.89
N GLN A 8 -3.07 -2.58 -14.12
CA GLN A 8 -1.75 -2.50 -13.50
C GLN A 8 -1.81 -2.62 -11.98
N LYS A 9 -2.79 -1.99 -11.32
CA LYS A 9 -2.88 -1.85 -9.86
C LYS A 9 -3.52 -3.06 -9.16
N ALA A 10 -3.89 -4.09 -9.89
CA ALA A 10 -4.28 -5.41 -9.38
C ALA A 10 -5.34 -5.40 -8.26
N TYR A 11 -6.28 -4.44 -8.31
CA TYR A 11 -7.35 -4.39 -7.31
C TYR A 11 -8.30 -5.58 -7.41
N ASP A 12 -8.42 -6.18 -8.59
CA ASP A 12 -9.12 -7.44 -8.82
C ASP A 12 -8.54 -8.63 -8.03
N ILE A 13 -7.27 -8.52 -7.58
CA ILE A 13 -6.61 -9.47 -6.67
C ILE A 13 -6.71 -8.99 -5.21
N ALA A 14 -6.63 -7.67 -4.96
CA ALA A 14 -6.74 -7.11 -3.62
C ALA A 14 -8.14 -7.28 -3.00
N ILE A 15 -9.20 -7.22 -3.82
CA ILE A 15 -10.57 -7.44 -3.35
C ILE A 15 -10.78 -8.85 -2.78
N PRO A 16 -10.40 -9.95 -3.47
CA PRO A 16 -10.42 -11.29 -2.87
C PRO A 16 -9.51 -11.44 -1.64
N ALA A 17 -8.37 -10.72 -1.58
CA ALA A 17 -7.54 -10.71 -0.38
C ALA A 17 -8.30 -10.14 0.83
N MET A 18 -9.06 -9.05 0.64
CA MET A 18 -9.92 -8.50 1.69
C MET A 18 -10.99 -9.50 2.14
N LYS A 19 -11.56 -10.26 1.20
CA LYS A 19 -12.52 -11.34 1.52
C LYS A 19 -11.89 -12.35 2.46
N LYS A 20 -10.67 -12.79 2.16
CA LYS A 20 -9.93 -13.74 3.00
C LYS A 20 -9.65 -13.15 4.40
N ILE A 21 -9.14 -11.93 4.49
CA ILE A 21 -8.88 -11.24 5.76
C ILE A 21 -10.14 -11.22 6.65
N ARG A 22 -11.32 -10.98 6.04
CA ARG A 22 -12.60 -11.02 6.75
C ARG A 22 -13.00 -12.43 7.20
N GLU A 23 -12.77 -13.43 6.35
CA GLU A 23 -13.06 -14.85 6.66
C GLU A 23 -12.16 -15.38 7.77
N ASP A 24 -10.92 -14.91 7.85
CA ASP A 24 -9.96 -15.23 8.92
C ASP A 24 -10.25 -14.46 10.24
N GLY A 25 -11.31 -13.62 10.26
CA GLY A 25 -11.85 -13.00 11.46
C GLY A 25 -11.33 -11.61 11.78
N TYR A 26 -10.58 -10.99 10.89
CA TYR A 26 -10.07 -9.63 11.11
C TYR A 26 -11.11 -8.55 10.77
N GLU A 27 -11.23 -7.57 11.64
CA GLU A 27 -12.00 -6.35 11.38
C GLU A 27 -11.09 -5.31 10.71
N ALA A 28 -11.20 -5.18 9.40
CA ALA A 28 -10.43 -4.24 8.62
C ALA A 28 -11.31 -3.52 7.59
N ARG A 29 -10.88 -2.33 7.17
CA ARG A 29 -11.48 -1.58 6.07
C ARG A 29 -10.39 -1.16 5.09
N TRP A 30 -10.61 -1.40 3.83
CA TRP A 30 -9.68 -1.06 2.77
C TRP A 30 -10.24 0.08 1.91
N TYR A 31 -9.49 1.16 1.81
CA TYR A 31 -9.84 2.32 0.98
C TYR A 31 -8.88 2.42 -0.19
N VAL A 32 -9.40 2.53 -1.41
CA VAL A 32 -8.61 2.81 -2.61
C VAL A 32 -8.92 4.21 -3.09
N LEU A 33 -7.94 5.11 -2.97
CA LEU A 33 -8.06 6.50 -3.39
C LEU A 33 -7.56 6.66 -4.83
N GLY A 34 -8.51 6.81 -5.75
CA GLY A 34 -8.22 6.94 -7.17
C GLY A 34 -9.44 6.75 -8.06
N GLU A 35 -9.23 6.98 -9.33
CA GLU A 35 -10.21 6.78 -10.40
C GLU A 35 -9.59 5.99 -11.56
N GLY A 36 -10.42 5.41 -12.41
CA GLY A 36 -9.95 4.72 -13.61
C GLY A 36 -10.98 3.83 -14.28
N SER A 37 -10.56 3.23 -15.39
CA SER A 37 -11.41 2.44 -16.28
C SER A 37 -12.00 1.18 -15.65
N GLU A 38 -11.33 0.63 -14.63
CA GLU A 38 -11.75 -0.60 -13.98
C GLU A 38 -12.85 -0.40 -12.91
N ARG A 39 -13.26 0.85 -12.59
CA ARG A 39 -14.21 1.15 -11.51
C ARG A 39 -15.43 0.24 -11.53
N ASN A 40 -16.16 0.19 -12.62
CA ASN A 40 -17.41 -0.57 -12.70
C ASN A 40 -17.19 -2.07 -12.49
N ALA A 41 -16.10 -2.62 -13.00
CA ALA A 41 -15.74 -4.03 -12.83
C ALA A 41 -15.39 -4.33 -11.36
N LEU A 42 -14.64 -3.43 -10.71
CA LEU A 42 -14.25 -3.57 -9.31
C LEU A 42 -15.45 -3.42 -8.37
N GLU A 43 -16.35 -2.45 -8.61
CA GLU A 43 -17.59 -2.28 -7.84
C GLU A 43 -18.48 -3.53 -7.94
N LYS A 44 -18.58 -4.12 -9.13
CA LYS A 44 -19.30 -5.38 -9.33
C LYS A 44 -18.67 -6.51 -8.52
N GLN A 45 -17.35 -6.68 -8.58
CA GLN A 45 -16.63 -7.72 -7.81
C GLN A 45 -16.79 -7.53 -6.30
N ILE A 46 -16.70 -6.29 -5.79
CA ILE A 46 -16.95 -5.95 -4.39
C ILE A 46 -18.38 -6.39 -3.97
N ALA A 47 -19.38 -6.09 -4.81
CA ALA A 47 -20.75 -6.48 -4.53
C ALA A 47 -20.97 -7.99 -4.57
N GLU A 48 -20.39 -8.70 -5.54
CA GLU A 48 -20.49 -10.15 -5.66
C GLU A 48 -19.85 -10.88 -4.46
N LEU A 49 -18.80 -10.29 -3.86
CA LEU A 49 -18.13 -10.83 -2.67
C LEU A 49 -18.72 -10.33 -1.33
N GLY A 50 -19.71 -9.44 -1.37
CA GLY A 50 -20.36 -8.89 -0.18
C GLY A 50 -19.46 -7.97 0.65
N LEU A 51 -18.53 -7.22 0.00
CA LEU A 51 -17.50 -6.41 0.64
C LEU A 51 -17.76 -4.91 0.60
N GLN A 52 -19.01 -4.45 0.37
CA GLN A 52 -19.31 -3.03 0.18
C GLN A 52 -18.92 -2.16 1.37
N GLU A 53 -18.99 -2.70 2.59
CA GLU A 53 -18.59 -1.99 3.81
C GLU A 53 -17.09 -2.11 4.10
N ASP A 54 -16.43 -3.14 3.59
CA ASP A 54 -15.05 -3.48 3.92
C ASP A 54 -14.03 -3.00 2.87
N PHE A 55 -14.43 -2.89 1.58
CA PHE A 55 -13.56 -2.45 0.49
C PHE A 55 -14.21 -1.30 -0.28
N GLN A 56 -13.70 -0.10 -0.12
CA GLN A 56 -14.35 1.12 -0.60
C GLN A 56 -13.50 1.86 -1.64
N LEU A 57 -14.18 2.43 -2.63
CA LEU A 57 -13.62 3.21 -3.73
C LEU A 57 -14.11 4.67 -3.66
N PRO A 58 -13.63 5.48 -2.69
CA PRO A 58 -14.16 6.84 -2.46
C PRO A 58 -13.73 7.88 -3.51
N GLY A 59 -13.09 7.44 -4.59
CA GLY A 59 -12.64 8.30 -5.67
C GLY A 59 -11.28 8.96 -5.44
N ALA A 60 -10.85 9.77 -6.41
CA ALA A 60 -9.64 10.55 -6.29
C ALA A 60 -9.80 11.67 -5.25
N LYS A 61 -8.70 11.99 -4.56
CA LYS A 61 -8.66 13.05 -3.55
C LYS A 61 -7.52 14.02 -3.88
N GLU A 62 -7.77 15.31 -3.73
CA GLU A 62 -6.76 16.35 -3.94
C GLU A 62 -5.67 16.32 -2.86
N ASN A 63 -6.05 16.03 -1.62
CA ASN A 63 -5.11 15.92 -0.50
C ASN A 63 -5.15 14.49 0.07
N LEU A 64 -4.03 13.78 -0.07
CA LEU A 64 -3.86 12.40 0.38
C LEU A 64 -3.28 12.29 1.81
N PHE A 65 -2.68 13.36 2.33
CA PHE A 65 -2.00 13.32 3.64
C PHE A 65 -2.90 12.89 4.81
N PRO A 66 -4.16 13.34 4.93
CA PRO A 66 -5.03 12.87 6.01
C PRO A 66 -5.30 11.37 5.98
N TYR A 67 -5.29 10.75 4.81
CA TYR A 67 -5.49 9.31 4.66
C TYR A 67 -4.25 8.52 5.04
N TYR A 68 -3.07 8.95 4.60
CA TYR A 68 -1.81 8.35 5.04
C TYR A 68 -1.62 8.47 6.55
N ALA A 69 -1.96 9.63 7.15
CA ALA A 69 -1.78 9.88 8.57
C ALA A 69 -2.70 9.03 9.48
N GLN A 70 -3.77 8.48 8.92
CA GLN A 70 -4.76 7.71 9.67
C GLN A 70 -4.76 6.21 9.32
N CYS A 71 -3.99 5.80 8.31
CA CYS A 71 -3.96 4.40 7.94
C CYS A 71 -3.02 3.59 8.85
N ASP A 72 -3.43 2.40 9.22
CA ASP A 72 -2.59 1.42 9.93
C ASP A 72 -1.58 0.78 8.99
N LEU A 73 -1.99 0.51 7.75
CA LEU A 73 -1.20 -0.15 6.71
C LEU A 73 -1.41 0.53 5.36
N TYR A 74 -0.34 0.66 4.59
CA TYR A 74 -0.40 1.03 3.19
C TYR A 74 -0.12 -0.19 2.32
N VAL A 75 -1.11 -0.66 1.57
CA VAL A 75 -0.96 -1.82 0.68
C VAL A 75 -0.85 -1.36 -0.78
N HIS A 76 0.18 -1.81 -1.48
CA HIS A 76 0.48 -1.50 -2.88
C HIS A 76 0.49 -2.75 -3.74
N ALA A 77 -0.69 -3.30 -4.01
CA ALA A 77 -0.84 -4.41 -4.95
C ALA A 77 -0.68 -3.90 -6.38
N THR A 78 0.29 -4.44 -7.12
CA THR A 78 0.51 -4.05 -8.51
C THR A 78 1.14 -5.20 -9.30
N ARG A 79 0.77 -5.35 -10.58
CA ARG A 79 1.36 -6.36 -11.48
C ARG A 79 2.75 -5.97 -11.94
N PHE A 80 2.95 -4.70 -12.15
CA PHE A 80 4.23 -4.12 -12.54
C PHE A 80 4.28 -2.66 -12.11
N GLU A 81 5.45 -2.22 -11.70
CA GLU A 81 5.71 -0.86 -11.26
C GLU A 81 7.11 -0.44 -11.68
N GLY A 82 7.29 0.85 -11.97
CA GLY A 82 8.59 1.48 -11.95
C GLY A 82 8.91 1.97 -10.56
N LYS A 83 9.13 3.27 -10.38
CA LYS A 83 9.29 3.88 -9.08
C LYS A 83 7.97 4.51 -8.63
N SER A 84 7.33 3.94 -7.60
CA SER A 84 6.04 4.40 -7.11
C SER A 84 6.17 5.63 -6.19
N ILE A 85 5.62 6.76 -6.61
CA ILE A 85 5.53 7.96 -5.77
C ILE A 85 4.66 7.68 -4.53
N ALA A 86 3.57 6.93 -4.68
CA ALA A 86 2.67 6.61 -3.59
C ALA A 86 3.33 5.76 -2.48
N ILE A 87 4.27 4.86 -2.82
CA ILE A 87 5.10 4.16 -1.83
C ILE A 87 6.00 5.17 -1.10
N GLN A 88 6.65 6.08 -1.82
CA GLN A 88 7.51 7.09 -1.21
C GLN A 88 6.75 8.02 -0.27
N GLU A 89 5.55 8.45 -0.65
CA GLU A 89 4.65 9.24 0.19
C GLU A 89 4.28 8.49 1.48
N ALA A 90 3.86 7.22 1.35
CA ALA A 90 3.52 6.36 2.48
C ALA A 90 4.70 6.20 3.45
N GLN A 91 5.89 5.88 2.91
CA GLN A 91 7.11 5.74 3.70
C GLN A 91 7.51 7.05 4.41
N THR A 92 7.45 8.18 3.69
CA THR A 92 7.77 9.51 4.24
C THR A 92 6.84 9.89 5.40
N LEU A 93 5.56 9.53 5.29
CA LEU A 93 4.55 9.80 6.31
C LEU A 93 4.52 8.77 7.45
N GLY A 94 5.35 7.74 7.36
CA GLY A 94 5.51 6.74 8.42
C GLY A 94 4.41 5.67 8.42
N CYS A 95 3.89 5.33 7.23
CA CYS A 95 3.02 4.17 7.10
C CYS A 95 3.86 2.89 6.98
N ALA A 96 3.38 1.80 7.58
CA ALA A 96 3.92 0.47 7.28
C ALA A 96 3.45 0.04 5.89
N VAL A 97 4.38 -0.29 5.00
CA VAL A 97 4.12 -0.58 3.60
C VAL A 97 4.17 -2.08 3.34
N ILE A 98 3.14 -2.60 2.69
CA ILE A 98 3.12 -3.93 2.07
C ILE A 98 3.00 -3.72 0.56
N ALA A 99 3.88 -4.31 -0.23
CA ALA A 99 3.80 -4.21 -1.68
C ALA A 99 3.97 -5.59 -2.35
N SER A 100 3.38 -5.74 -3.53
CA SER A 100 3.61 -6.93 -4.34
C SER A 100 5.07 -7.04 -4.77
N ASP A 101 5.57 -8.26 -4.83
CA ASP A 101 6.95 -8.57 -5.16
C ASP A 101 7.20 -8.44 -6.67
N CYS A 102 7.48 -7.22 -7.14
CA CYS A 102 7.88 -6.90 -8.50
C CYS A 102 9.15 -6.02 -8.52
N ALA A 103 9.81 -5.93 -9.68
CA ALA A 103 11.11 -5.27 -9.79
C ALA A 103 11.12 -3.85 -9.19
N GLY A 104 10.18 -2.99 -9.59
CA GLY A 104 10.15 -1.61 -9.11
C GLY A 104 9.85 -1.46 -7.62
N ASN A 105 9.11 -2.40 -7.03
CA ASN A 105 8.85 -2.40 -5.59
C ASN A 105 10.08 -2.87 -4.79
N ARG A 106 10.83 -3.86 -5.31
CA ARG A 106 12.12 -4.30 -4.70
C ARG A 106 13.18 -3.21 -4.67
N GLU A 107 13.13 -2.24 -5.57
CA GLU A 107 14.03 -1.09 -5.55
C GLU A 107 13.70 -0.08 -4.44
N GLN A 108 12.46 -0.11 -3.95
CA GLN A 108 11.96 0.83 -2.95
C GLN A 108 11.83 0.23 -1.55
N ILE A 109 11.67 -1.09 -1.46
CA ILE A 109 11.40 -1.81 -0.21
C ILE A 109 12.43 -2.92 -0.02
N VAL A 110 13.07 -2.92 1.13
CA VAL A 110 13.88 -4.04 1.62
C VAL A 110 12.98 -4.88 2.52
N ASP A 111 12.65 -6.08 2.05
CA ASP A 111 11.68 -6.95 2.71
C ASP A 111 12.08 -7.28 4.16
N GLY A 112 11.15 -7.09 5.08
CA GLY A 112 11.36 -7.30 6.52
C GLY A 112 12.14 -6.20 7.23
N GLU A 113 12.69 -5.20 6.52
CA GLU A 113 13.47 -4.10 7.10
C GLU A 113 12.68 -2.78 7.12
N ASP A 114 12.20 -2.31 5.96
CA ASP A 114 11.48 -1.05 5.80
C ASP A 114 10.10 -1.20 5.12
N GLY A 115 9.61 -2.43 5.02
CA GLY A 115 8.31 -2.82 4.50
C GLY A 115 8.25 -4.33 4.33
N LEU A 116 7.15 -4.82 3.78
CA LEU A 116 7.00 -6.23 3.40
C LEU A 116 6.71 -6.36 1.92
N LEU A 117 7.28 -7.40 1.31
CA LEU A 117 6.94 -7.85 -0.04
C LEU A 117 6.03 -9.08 0.05
N CYS A 118 5.01 -9.15 -0.80
CA CYS A 118 4.08 -10.27 -0.87
C CYS A 118 3.97 -10.82 -2.28
N THR A 119 3.62 -12.09 -2.40
CA THR A 119 3.18 -12.63 -3.68
C THR A 119 1.88 -11.93 -4.11
N LEU A 120 1.73 -11.67 -5.41
CA LEU A 120 0.53 -11.02 -5.93
C LEU A 120 -0.60 -12.04 -6.12
N THR A 121 -1.06 -12.57 -4.99
CA THR A 121 -2.22 -13.47 -4.87
C THR A 121 -3.08 -13.00 -3.69
N PRO A 122 -4.38 -13.34 -3.67
CA PRO A 122 -5.22 -13.02 -2.51
C PRO A 122 -4.63 -13.52 -1.19
N GLU A 123 -4.11 -14.73 -1.17
CA GLU A 123 -3.51 -15.37 0.01
C GLU A 123 -2.24 -14.65 0.44
N GLY A 124 -1.33 -14.33 -0.50
CA GLY A 124 -0.06 -13.67 -0.17
C GLY A 124 -0.24 -12.24 0.32
N ILE A 125 -1.23 -11.52 -0.20
CA ILE A 125 -1.59 -10.18 0.30
C ILE A 125 -2.21 -10.30 1.70
N ALA A 126 -3.18 -11.21 1.90
CA ALA A 126 -3.84 -11.41 3.18
C ALA A 126 -2.84 -11.80 4.26
N GLU A 127 -1.96 -12.79 4.00
CA GLU A 127 -0.90 -13.20 4.92
C GLU A 127 -0.07 -12.03 5.46
N LYS A 128 0.37 -11.12 4.58
CA LYS A 128 1.20 -9.98 5.01
C LYS A 128 0.42 -8.88 5.73
N VAL A 129 -0.85 -8.72 5.40
CA VAL A 129 -1.75 -7.80 6.13
C VAL A 129 -1.99 -8.35 7.53
N GLU A 130 -2.37 -9.61 7.67
CA GLU A 130 -2.62 -10.28 8.94
C GLU A 130 -1.38 -10.30 9.83
N GLU A 131 -0.20 -10.60 9.27
CA GLU A 131 1.10 -10.54 9.95
C GLU A 131 1.33 -9.20 10.65
N LEU A 132 1.00 -8.08 9.99
CA LEU A 132 1.19 -6.75 10.57
C LEU A 132 0.01 -6.28 11.44
N LEU A 133 -1.17 -6.87 11.31
CA LEU A 133 -2.26 -6.65 12.24
C LEU A 133 -2.01 -7.38 13.58
N ASP A 134 -1.44 -8.58 13.54
CA ASP A 134 -1.11 -9.37 14.72
C ASP A 134 0.14 -8.89 15.46
N ASP A 135 1.08 -8.22 14.76
CA ASP A 135 2.29 -7.69 15.37
C ASP A 135 2.42 -6.15 15.19
N PRO A 136 1.75 -5.36 16.05
CA PRO A 136 1.86 -3.89 16.03
C PRO A 136 3.30 -3.39 16.19
N LYS A 137 4.15 -4.09 16.96
CA LYS A 137 5.55 -3.69 17.17
C LYS A 137 6.36 -3.83 15.89
N LYS A 138 6.16 -4.92 15.14
CA LYS A 138 6.77 -5.10 13.82
C LYS A 138 6.30 -4.04 12.85
N ARG A 139 4.99 -3.75 12.83
CA ARG A 139 4.38 -2.69 12.02
C ARG A 139 5.03 -1.34 12.28
N GLU A 140 5.11 -0.92 13.54
CA GLU A 140 5.75 0.34 13.95
C GLU A 140 7.24 0.39 13.59
N ARG A 141 7.97 -0.70 13.79
CA ARG A 141 9.39 -0.80 13.46
C ARG A 141 9.64 -0.62 11.95
N LEU A 142 8.87 -1.29 11.10
CA LEU A 142 8.98 -1.16 9.64
C LEU A 142 8.65 0.26 9.18
N ALA A 143 7.59 0.86 9.71
CA ALA A 143 7.18 2.23 9.41
C ALA A 143 8.28 3.25 9.82
N ALA A 144 8.88 3.09 11.00
CA ALA A 144 9.96 3.95 11.47
C ALA A 144 11.22 3.82 10.59
N ALA A 145 11.61 2.60 10.22
CA ALA A 145 12.76 2.35 9.35
C ALA A 145 12.56 2.96 7.96
N ALA A 146 11.37 2.80 7.37
CA ALA A 146 11.02 3.41 6.09
C ALA A 146 11.13 4.95 6.14
N LYS A 147 10.56 5.56 7.16
CA LYS A 147 10.62 7.02 7.36
C LYS A 147 12.04 7.53 7.54
N GLN A 148 12.87 6.83 8.30
CA GLN A 148 14.28 7.18 8.49
C GLN A 148 15.06 7.12 7.18
N LYS A 149 14.85 6.09 6.36
CA LYS A 149 15.44 5.95 5.02
C LYS A 149 15.06 7.13 4.13
N MET A 150 13.79 7.52 4.10
CA MET A 150 13.31 8.65 3.29
C MET A 150 13.91 9.98 3.74
N ASN A 151 14.03 10.23 5.04
CA ASN A 151 14.67 11.42 5.59
C ASN A 151 16.16 11.49 5.20
N GLY A 152 16.90 10.37 5.28
CA GLY A 152 18.30 10.29 4.86
C GLY A 152 18.50 10.63 3.38
N GLN A 153 17.64 10.11 2.50
CA GLN A 153 17.68 10.44 1.06
C GLN A 153 17.44 11.93 0.80
N THR A 154 16.54 12.54 1.52
CA THR A 154 16.26 13.99 1.40
C THR A 154 17.47 14.82 1.85
N GLU A 155 18.12 14.47 2.95
CA GLU A 155 19.33 15.15 3.44
C GLU A 155 20.49 15.04 2.46
N GLU A 156 20.69 13.88 1.83
CA GLU A 156 21.72 13.70 0.81
C GLU A 156 21.47 14.59 -0.41
N ILE A 157 20.23 14.69 -0.89
CA ILE A 157 19.86 15.57 -1.99
C ILE A 157 20.17 17.04 -1.64
N TRP A 158 19.83 17.48 -0.43
CA TRP A 158 20.14 18.85 0.03
C TRP A 158 21.64 19.11 0.12
N LYS A 159 22.43 18.14 0.58
CA LYS A 159 23.91 18.26 0.60
C LYS A 159 24.46 18.44 -0.82
N LEU A 160 24.01 17.63 -1.78
CA LEU A 160 24.44 17.73 -3.19
C LEU A 160 24.06 19.07 -3.81
N LEU A 161 22.84 19.57 -3.60
CA LEU A 161 22.39 20.88 -4.10
C LEU A 161 23.18 22.04 -3.52
N ASN A 162 23.65 21.94 -2.28
CA ASN A 162 24.48 22.96 -1.65
C ASN A 162 25.95 22.94 -2.14
N LEU A 163 26.43 21.80 -2.62
CA LEU A 163 27.78 21.67 -3.22
C LEU A 163 27.84 22.21 -4.65
N MET A 164 26.69 22.40 -5.31
CA MET A 164 26.58 22.94 -6.68
C MET A 164 26.44 24.47 -6.73
N LYS A 165 26.43 25.16 -5.58
CA LYS A 165 26.43 26.63 -5.45
C LYS A 165 27.85 27.13 -5.22
#